data_1f56c3e6960c65f90a4e2f1146e1f336
#
_entry.id   1f56c3e6960c65f90a4e2f1146e1f336
#
_cell.length_a   1.000
_cell.length_b   1.000
_cell.length_c   1.000
_cell.angle_alpha   90.00
_cell.angle_beta   90.00
_cell.angle_gamma   90.00
#
_symmetry.space_group_name_H-M   'P 1'
#
loop_
_entity.id
_entity.type
_entity.pdbx_description
1 polymer ?
#
loop_
_entity_poly.entity_id
_entity_poly.type
_entity_poly.pdbx_seq_one_letter_code
_entity_poly.pdbx_strand_id
1 'polypeptide(L)'
;MNNVLIVHDDILVADVIRRIVEQTPAFKCCGIALSLGQAKEIISVNKKLADLILLDLYINKDNGLDLLPFLHSIHCKSDVIVISAADDSATIKDSLHYGVSDYLIKPFHISRLVDSLTRWKHKKTLLESQKIFNQSELDLLTHKIIPNTEKIRHLPKGLSTDTLRIICRWIDEHQHKKFTLNELASGIKISRISCRKYIIWLVSCHILAFDFSCGVTGRPAYRYWIRHQYYPYIKKYSEKP
;
A
#
# COMPACT_ATOMS: atom_id res chain seq x y z
N MET A 1 -3.07 -17.58 10.50
CA MET A 1 -3.63 -16.27 10.83
C MET A 1 -2.46 -15.41 11.24
N ASN A 2 -2.35 -14.16 10.77
CA ASN A 2 -1.19 -13.32 11.07
C ASN A 2 -1.50 -12.42 12.26
N ASN A 3 -0.65 -12.47 13.28
CA ASN A 3 -0.80 -11.68 14.49
C ASN A 3 -0.14 -10.32 14.32
N VAL A 4 -0.87 -9.26 14.67
CA VAL A 4 -0.43 -7.87 14.55
C VAL A 4 -0.38 -7.22 15.93
N LEU A 5 0.77 -6.68 16.30
CA LEU A 5 0.93 -5.80 17.44
C LEU A 5 0.85 -4.35 16.95
N ILE A 6 0.03 -3.53 17.63
CA ILE A 6 -0.09 -2.11 17.33
C ILE A 6 0.65 -1.33 18.42
N VAL A 7 1.54 -0.42 18.01
CA VAL A 7 2.32 0.43 18.92
C VAL A 7 1.98 1.88 18.58
N HIS A 8 1.16 2.50 19.45
CA HIS A 8 0.61 3.85 19.24
C HIS A 8 0.17 4.44 20.57
N ASP A 9 0.51 5.68 20.89
CA ASP A 9 0.18 6.33 22.16
C ASP A 9 -1.29 6.77 22.28
N ASP A 10 -1.95 7.08 21.16
CA ASP A 10 -3.37 7.39 21.13
C ASP A 10 -4.20 6.10 21.02
N ILE A 11 -4.92 5.76 22.09
CA ILE A 11 -5.77 4.56 22.17
C ILE A 11 -6.92 4.59 21.16
N LEU A 12 -7.46 5.77 20.82
CA LEU A 12 -8.55 5.88 19.85
C LEU A 12 -8.07 5.58 18.44
N VAL A 13 -6.90 6.10 18.07
CA VAL A 13 -6.26 5.79 16.79
C VAL A 13 -5.87 4.33 16.73
N ALA A 14 -5.29 3.78 17.80
CA ALA A 14 -4.95 2.37 17.89
C ALA A 14 -6.18 1.47 17.73
N ASP A 15 -7.34 1.83 18.30
CA ASP A 15 -8.59 1.07 18.13
C ASP A 15 -9.11 1.13 16.69
N VAL A 16 -9.02 2.28 16.02
CA VAL A 16 -9.37 2.39 14.59
C VAL A 16 -8.47 1.48 13.76
N ILE A 17 -7.16 1.51 13.98
CA ILE A 17 -6.20 0.64 13.30
C ILE A 17 -6.52 -0.84 13.59
N ARG A 18 -6.81 -1.20 14.84
CA ARG A 18 -7.22 -2.56 15.24
C ARG A 18 -8.41 -3.04 14.43
N ARG A 19 -9.47 -2.23 14.32
CA ARG A 19 -10.67 -2.58 13.53
C ARG A 19 -10.33 -2.82 12.06
N ILE A 20 -9.48 -2.01 11.46
CA ILE A 20 -9.02 -2.21 10.07
C ILE A 20 -8.26 -3.52 9.94
N VAL A 21 -7.36 -3.82 10.87
CA VAL A 21 -6.60 -5.08 10.90
C VAL A 21 -7.54 -6.29 11.00
N GLU A 22 -8.52 -6.26 11.92
CA GLU A 22 -9.45 -7.35 12.15
C GLU A 22 -10.47 -7.55 11.01
N GLN A 23 -10.81 -6.48 10.29
CA GLN A 23 -11.62 -6.55 9.07
C GLN A 23 -10.82 -7.04 7.85
N THR A 24 -9.50 -7.04 7.92
CA THR A 24 -8.64 -7.53 6.83
C THR A 24 -8.48 -9.06 6.93
N PRO A 25 -8.85 -9.83 5.88
CA PRO A 25 -8.83 -11.29 5.93
C PRO A 25 -7.46 -11.87 6.30
N ALA A 26 -7.45 -12.80 7.26
CA ALA A 26 -6.28 -13.52 7.78
C ALA A 26 -5.35 -12.69 8.70
N PHE A 27 -5.82 -11.56 9.22
CA PHE A 27 -5.14 -10.80 10.26
C PHE A 27 -5.92 -10.78 11.57
N LYS A 28 -5.19 -10.68 12.69
CA LYS A 28 -5.74 -10.53 14.04
C LYS A 28 -4.84 -9.60 14.84
N CYS A 29 -5.41 -8.68 15.56
CA CYS A 29 -4.68 -7.90 16.56
C CYS A 29 -4.37 -8.79 17.77
N CYS A 30 -3.10 -8.93 18.13
CA CYS A 30 -2.66 -9.69 19.29
C CYS A 30 -2.35 -8.81 20.53
N GLY A 31 -2.33 -7.49 20.36
CA GLY A 31 -2.11 -6.54 21.43
C GLY A 31 -1.98 -5.11 20.93
N ILE A 32 -2.13 -4.16 21.86
CA ILE A 32 -1.87 -2.74 21.66
C ILE A 32 -0.88 -2.32 22.75
N ALA A 33 0.20 -1.65 22.37
CA ALA A 33 1.15 -1.04 23.29
C ALA A 33 1.04 0.49 23.15
N LEU A 34 0.83 1.17 24.27
CA LEU A 34 0.64 2.63 24.32
C LEU A 34 1.96 3.39 24.59
N SER A 35 3.07 2.68 24.70
CA SER A 35 4.41 3.24 24.84
C SER A 35 5.46 2.29 24.30
N LEU A 36 6.67 2.81 24.02
CA LEU A 36 7.81 1.97 23.64
C LEU A 36 8.21 0.99 24.74
N GLY A 37 8.14 1.41 26.01
CA GLY A 37 8.43 0.54 27.15
C GLY A 37 7.49 -0.67 27.16
N GLN A 38 6.18 -0.44 27.03
CA GLN A 38 5.18 -1.51 26.97
C GLN A 38 5.39 -2.42 25.74
N ALA A 39 5.72 -1.84 24.58
CA ALA A 39 6.01 -2.63 23.38
C ALA A 39 7.21 -3.55 23.59
N LYS A 40 8.32 -3.01 24.13
CA LYS A 40 9.53 -3.77 24.44
C LYS A 40 9.26 -4.89 25.44
N GLU A 41 8.46 -4.64 26.47
CA GLU A 41 8.08 -5.64 27.48
C GLU A 41 7.28 -6.78 26.84
N ILE A 42 6.20 -6.46 26.11
CA ILE A 42 5.35 -7.46 25.42
C ILE A 42 6.20 -8.34 24.51
N ILE A 43 7.08 -7.74 23.71
CA ILE A 43 7.90 -8.48 22.75
C ILE A 43 8.98 -9.30 23.45
N SER A 44 9.55 -8.80 24.57
CA SER A 44 10.55 -9.54 25.35
C SER A 44 9.99 -10.81 25.97
N VAL A 45 8.75 -10.76 26.46
CA VAL A 45 8.07 -11.93 27.04
C VAL A 45 7.79 -13.00 25.98
N ASN A 46 7.38 -12.57 24.78
CA ASN A 46 7.10 -13.52 23.69
C ASN A 46 7.51 -12.94 22.32
N LYS A 47 8.72 -13.23 21.90
CA LYS A 47 9.30 -12.79 20.60
C LYS A 47 8.53 -13.29 19.37
N LYS A 48 7.64 -14.29 19.52
CA LYS A 48 6.81 -14.86 18.45
C LYS A 48 5.36 -14.42 18.54
N LEU A 49 5.02 -13.50 19.44
CA LEU A 49 3.64 -13.04 19.65
C LEU A 49 3.06 -12.40 18.39
N ALA A 50 3.83 -11.55 17.75
CA ALA A 50 3.44 -10.82 16.56
C ALA A 50 4.25 -11.26 15.33
N ASP A 51 3.56 -11.44 14.22
CA ASP A 51 4.18 -11.60 12.91
C ASP A 51 4.53 -10.23 12.30
N LEU A 52 3.71 -9.23 12.62
CA LEU A 52 3.80 -7.88 12.10
C LEU A 52 3.57 -6.86 13.22
N ILE A 53 4.35 -5.79 13.22
CA ILE A 53 4.20 -4.65 14.13
C ILE A 53 3.77 -3.44 13.29
N LEU A 54 2.68 -2.79 13.68
CA LEU A 54 2.29 -1.48 13.17
C LEU A 54 2.80 -0.43 14.16
N LEU A 55 3.77 0.36 13.73
CA LEU A 55 4.55 1.25 14.60
C LEU A 55 4.31 2.71 14.26
N ASP A 56 3.81 3.49 15.22
CA ASP A 56 3.96 4.95 15.15
C ASP A 56 5.39 5.35 15.58
N LEU A 57 5.92 6.39 14.93
CA LEU A 57 7.22 6.93 15.28
C LEU A 57 7.14 8.02 16.37
N TYR A 58 6.01 8.68 16.50
CA TYR A 58 5.78 9.69 17.53
C TYR A 58 4.95 9.09 18.67
N ILE A 59 5.61 8.53 19.67
CA ILE A 59 4.98 7.89 20.83
C ILE A 59 5.32 8.71 22.07
N ASN A 60 4.41 9.56 22.51
CA ASN A 60 4.62 10.50 23.62
C ASN A 60 5.87 11.37 23.40
N LYS A 61 6.92 11.13 24.21
CA LYS A 61 8.23 11.81 24.12
C LYS A 61 9.31 10.94 23.49
N ASP A 62 8.98 9.69 23.16
CA ASP A 62 9.93 8.70 22.66
C ASP A 62 9.94 8.69 21.14
N ASN A 63 11.09 8.36 20.56
CA ASN A 63 11.21 8.11 19.14
C ASN A 63 10.91 6.63 18.83
N GLY A 64 9.83 6.37 18.11
CA GLY A 64 9.44 5.01 17.71
C GLY A 64 10.52 4.24 16.94
N LEU A 65 11.43 4.95 16.25
CA LEU A 65 12.58 4.34 15.58
C LEU A 65 13.44 3.50 16.53
N ASP A 66 13.51 3.84 17.82
CA ASP A 66 14.30 3.11 18.81
C ASP A 66 13.80 1.67 19.07
N LEU A 67 12.60 1.35 18.60
CA LEU A 67 12.11 -0.03 18.61
C LEU A 67 12.85 -0.90 17.60
N LEU A 68 13.25 -0.37 16.46
CA LEU A 68 13.86 -1.14 15.37
C LEU A 68 15.21 -1.78 15.76
N PRO A 69 16.21 -1.01 16.27
CA PRO A 69 17.45 -1.62 16.77
C PRO A 69 17.21 -2.57 17.95
N PHE A 70 16.22 -2.29 18.81
CA PHE A 70 15.85 -3.22 19.88
C PHE A 70 15.38 -4.57 19.33
N LEU A 71 14.46 -4.59 18.33
CA LEU A 71 14.01 -5.82 17.69
C LEU A 71 15.17 -6.63 17.10
N HIS A 72 16.12 -5.94 16.46
CA HIS A 72 17.34 -6.58 15.95
C HIS A 72 18.19 -7.17 17.07
N SER A 73 18.41 -6.45 18.17
CA SER A 73 19.25 -6.89 19.29
C SER A 73 18.75 -8.17 19.97
N ILE A 74 17.43 -8.37 20.00
CA ILE A 74 16.80 -9.56 20.58
C ILE A 74 16.50 -10.66 19.55
N HIS A 75 16.92 -10.47 18.29
CA HIS A 75 16.62 -11.38 17.17
C HIS A 75 15.12 -11.65 16.96
N CYS A 76 14.30 -10.63 17.17
CA CYS A 76 12.86 -10.71 16.88
C CYS A 76 12.64 -10.77 15.36
N LYS A 77 11.79 -11.69 14.91
CA LYS A 77 11.51 -11.91 13.47
C LYS A 77 10.25 -11.20 12.98
N SER A 78 9.63 -10.38 13.82
CA SER A 78 8.47 -9.60 13.42
C SER A 78 8.86 -8.57 12.38
N ASP A 79 8.11 -8.51 11.29
CA ASP A 79 8.23 -7.41 10.33
C ASP A 79 7.60 -6.14 10.91
N VAL A 80 8.01 -4.98 10.41
CA VAL A 80 7.49 -3.68 10.85
C VAL A 80 6.91 -2.91 9.66
N ILE A 81 5.71 -2.35 9.84
CA ILE A 81 5.14 -1.31 8.99
C ILE A 81 5.05 -0.04 9.84
N VAL A 82 5.66 1.03 9.37
CA VAL A 82 5.60 2.34 10.03
C VAL A 82 4.34 3.08 9.61
N ILE A 83 3.68 3.72 10.59
CA ILE A 83 2.49 4.56 10.40
C ILE A 83 2.74 5.87 11.14
N SER A 84 3.22 6.91 10.47
CA SER A 84 3.68 8.12 11.14
C SER A 84 3.34 9.41 10.39
N ALA A 85 3.30 10.53 11.14
CA ALA A 85 3.22 11.86 10.55
C ALA A 85 4.57 12.38 10.04
N ALA A 86 5.69 11.70 10.38
CA ALA A 86 7.00 12.06 9.87
C ALA A 86 7.06 11.84 8.35
N ASP A 87 7.32 12.92 7.62
CA ASP A 87 7.46 12.95 6.17
C ASP A 87 8.84 13.42 5.71
N ASP A 88 9.71 13.72 6.66
CA ASP A 88 11.07 14.13 6.38
C ASP A 88 11.94 12.97 5.86
N SER A 89 12.87 13.32 4.95
CA SER A 89 13.67 12.32 4.24
C SER A 89 14.64 11.56 5.13
N ALA A 90 15.11 12.15 6.25
CA ALA A 90 16.04 11.50 7.16
C ALA A 90 15.33 10.37 7.92
N THR A 91 14.20 10.65 8.57
CA THR A 91 13.39 9.66 9.29
C THR A 91 12.94 8.52 8.38
N ILE A 92 12.49 8.84 7.15
CA ILE A 92 12.08 7.82 6.18
C ILE A 92 13.29 6.96 5.77
N LYS A 93 14.44 7.57 5.49
CA LYS A 93 15.67 6.86 5.11
C LYS A 93 16.14 5.93 6.22
N ASP A 94 16.14 6.38 7.45
CA ASP A 94 16.54 5.58 8.62
C ASP A 94 15.59 4.38 8.80
N SER A 95 14.27 4.61 8.70
CA SER A 95 13.28 3.53 8.75
C SER A 95 13.55 2.46 7.68
N LEU A 96 13.80 2.90 6.44
CA LEU A 96 14.08 1.99 5.33
C LEU A 96 15.41 1.25 5.52
N HIS A 97 16.41 1.87 6.13
CA HIS A 97 17.70 1.26 6.45
C HIS A 97 17.56 0.11 7.45
N TYR A 98 16.65 0.24 8.41
CA TYR A 98 16.28 -0.84 9.33
C TYR A 98 15.41 -1.94 8.69
N GLY A 99 15.05 -1.82 7.43
CA GLY A 99 14.35 -2.89 6.70
C GLY A 99 12.85 -2.97 6.99
N VAL A 100 12.18 -1.83 7.30
CA VAL A 100 10.72 -1.83 7.46
C VAL A 100 10.03 -2.29 6.18
N SER A 101 8.97 -3.06 6.33
CA SER A 101 8.23 -3.66 5.21
C SER A 101 7.45 -2.62 4.40
N ASP A 102 6.96 -1.56 5.05
CA ASP A 102 6.27 -0.43 4.39
C ASP A 102 6.29 0.80 5.30
N TYR A 103 5.99 1.97 4.72
CA TYR A 103 5.88 3.25 5.42
C TYR A 103 4.62 3.99 4.96
N LEU A 104 3.75 4.33 5.92
CA LEU A 104 2.50 5.06 5.69
C LEU A 104 2.60 6.45 6.35
N ILE A 105 2.58 7.49 5.53
CA ILE A 105 2.55 8.88 6.02
C ILE A 105 1.12 9.25 6.36
N LYS A 106 0.87 9.75 7.57
CA LYS A 106 -0.41 10.31 8.01
C LYS A 106 -0.63 11.72 7.41
N PRO A 107 -1.85 12.06 6.97
CA PRO A 107 -3.05 11.24 6.91
C PRO A 107 -3.06 10.29 5.71
N PHE A 108 -3.55 9.06 5.89
CA PHE A 108 -3.71 8.08 4.81
C PHE A 108 -5.13 7.52 4.75
N HIS A 109 -5.51 6.99 3.58
CA HIS A 109 -6.79 6.31 3.42
C HIS A 109 -6.73 4.89 4.01
N ILE A 110 -7.85 4.40 4.52
CA ILE A 110 -7.99 3.02 5.03
C ILE A 110 -7.51 2.00 4.00
N SER A 111 -7.85 2.20 2.71
CA SER A 111 -7.40 1.33 1.63
C SER A 111 -5.87 1.21 1.54
N ARG A 112 -5.11 2.27 1.88
CA ARG A 112 -3.63 2.23 1.87
C ARG A 112 -3.06 1.28 2.92
N LEU A 113 -3.68 1.22 4.12
CA LEU A 113 -3.28 0.28 5.16
C LEU A 113 -3.67 -1.16 4.77
N VAL A 114 -4.90 -1.37 4.27
CA VAL A 114 -5.35 -2.68 3.77
C VAL A 114 -4.45 -3.19 2.64
N ASP A 115 -4.07 -2.32 1.71
CA ASP A 115 -3.14 -2.66 0.63
C ASP A 115 -1.75 -3.04 1.17
N SER A 116 -1.26 -2.35 2.20
CA SER A 116 0.02 -2.64 2.85
C SER A 116 -0.01 -4.02 3.52
N LEU A 117 -1.04 -4.29 4.31
CA LEU A 117 -1.23 -5.59 4.97
C LEU A 117 -1.34 -6.73 3.95
N THR A 118 -2.10 -6.53 2.88
CA THR A 118 -2.30 -7.54 1.82
C THR A 118 -1.00 -7.84 1.09
N ARG A 119 -0.19 -6.83 0.76
CA ARG A 119 1.12 -7.01 0.13
C ARG A 119 2.08 -7.74 1.04
N TRP A 120 2.13 -7.33 2.32
CA TRP A 120 2.97 -8.00 3.31
C TRP A 120 2.61 -9.49 3.43
N LYS A 121 1.32 -9.82 3.56
CA LYS A 121 0.84 -11.21 3.62
C LYS A 121 1.25 -12.00 2.37
N HIS A 122 1.07 -11.43 1.19
CA HIS A 122 1.45 -12.09 -0.06
C HIS A 122 2.95 -12.40 -0.11
N LYS A 123 3.80 -11.43 0.26
CA LYS A 123 5.26 -11.61 0.37
C LYS A 123 5.61 -12.72 1.36
N LYS A 124 5.01 -12.70 2.56
CA LYS A 124 5.23 -13.71 3.59
C LYS A 124 4.83 -15.11 3.10
N THR A 125 3.63 -15.23 2.53
CA THR A 125 3.14 -16.51 2.00
C THR A 125 4.05 -17.07 0.91
N LEU A 126 4.54 -16.21 0.00
CA LEU A 126 5.47 -16.62 -1.04
C LEU A 126 6.79 -17.13 -0.46
N LEU A 127 7.35 -16.42 0.52
CA LEU A 127 8.58 -16.81 1.22
C LEU A 127 8.43 -18.14 1.99
N GLU A 128 7.25 -18.40 2.58
CA GLU A 128 6.97 -19.62 3.35
C GLU A 128 6.63 -20.83 2.45
N SER A 129 6.10 -20.60 1.25
CA SER A 129 5.64 -21.67 0.35
C SER A 129 6.73 -22.33 -0.48
N GLN A 130 7.87 -21.66 -0.65
CA GLN A 130 8.94 -22.12 -1.54
C GLN A 130 10.26 -22.29 -0.78
N LYS A 131 10.95 -23.40 -1.06
CA LYS A 131 12.32 -23.66 -0.53
C LYS A 131 13.41 -23.16 -1.45
N ILE A 132 13.13 -23.01 -2.73
CA ILE A 132 14.07 -22.58 -3.78
C ILE A 132 13.35 -21.54 -4.63
N PHE A 133 14.01 -20.42 -4.84
CA PHE A 133 13.52 -19.32 -5.67
C PHE A 133 14.35 -19.24 -6.94
N ASN A 134 13.69 -19.03 -8.08
CA ASN A 134 14.36 -18.58 -9.28
C ASN A 134 14.53 -17.04 -9.26
N GLN A 135 15.37 -16.51 -10.16
CA GLN A 135 15.66 -15.07 -10.20
C GLN A 135 14.40 -14.23 -10.39
N SER A 136 13.47 -14.64 -11.25
CA SER A 136 12.23 -13.89 -11.50
C SER A 136 11.32 -13.81 -10.27
N GLU A 137 11.26 -14.89 -9.48
CA GLU A 137 10.52 -14.92 -8.23
C GLU A 137 11.19 -14.06 -7.16
N LEU A 138 12.53 -14.06 -7.12
CA LEU A 138 13.28 -13.20 -6.22
C LEU A 138 13.10 -11.73 -6.57
N ASP A 139 13.07 -11.39 -7.87
CA ASP A 139 12.79 -10.03 -8.35
C ASP A 139 11.39 -9.56 -7.94
N LEU A 140 10.40 -10.46 -7.90
CA LEU A 140 9.06 -10.15 -7.38
C LEU A 140 9.06 -9.80 -5.88
N LEU A 141 9.98 -10.40 -5.12
CA LEU A 141 10.10 -10.17 -3.67
C LEU A 141 10.90 -8.89 -3.34
N THR A 142 11.93 -8.60 -4.15
CA THR A 142 12.90 -7.53 -3.88
C THR A 142 12.57 -6.23 -4.60
N HIS A 143 11.98 -6.30 -5.79
CA HIS A 143 11.58 -5.12 -6.53
C HIS A 143 10.18 -4.66 -6.10
N LYS A 144 10.12 -3.41 -5.65
CA LYS A 144 8.89 -2.73 -5.29
C LYS A 144 7.88 -2.82 -6.44
N ILE A 145 6.81 -3.59 -6.18
CA ILE A 145 5.56 -3.50 -6.93
C ILE A 145 5.75 -3.72 -8.44
N ILE A 146 6.01 -4.97 -8.84
CA ILE A 146 5.52 -5.41 -10.14
C ILE A 146 3.99 -5.37 -10.03
N PRO A 147 3.28 -4.76 -10.99
CA PRO A 147 1.83 -4.85 -11.02
C PRO A 147 1.47 -6.33 -10.85
N ASN A 148 0.40 -6.63 -10.12
CA ASN A 148 -0.13 -7.98 -10.11
C ASN A 148 -0.48 -8.34 -11.58
N THR A 149 0.53 -8.84 -12.30
CA THR A 149 0.47 -9.13 -13.73
C THR A 149 -0.59 -10.18 -14.01
N GLU A 150 -0.98 -10.99 -13.02
CA GLU A 150 -2.09 -11.92 -13.16
C GLU A 150 -3.44 -11.19 -13.20
N LYS A 151 -3.66 -10.18 -12.36
CA LYS A 151 -4.86 -9.32 -12.48
C LYS A 151 -4.88 -8.53 -13.79
N ILE A 152 -3.69 -8.22 -14.32
CA ILE A 152 -3.54 -7.45 -15.56
C ILE A 152 -3.69 -8.34 -16.80
N ARG A 153 -3.36 -9.63 -16.71
CA ARG A 153 -3.52 -10.59 -17.83
C ARG A 153 -4.96 -10.90 -18.16
N HIS A 154 -5.88 -10.77 -17.22
CA HIS A 154 -7.29 -11.05 -17.42
C HIS A 154 -8.13 -9.82 -17.12
N LEU A 155 -8.65 -9.19 -18.18
CA LEU A 155 -9.66 -8.15 -18.06
C LEU A 155 -10.91 -8.73 -17.38
N PRO A 156 -11.48 -8.05 -16.37
CA PRO A 156 -12.72 -8.46 -15.75
C PRO A 156 -13.85 -8.59 -16.79
N LYS A 157 -14.80 -9.50 -16.55
CA LYS A 157 -16.01 -9.59 -17.38
C LYS A 157 -16.67 -8.22 -17.49
N GLY A 158 -16.99 -7.82 -18.74
CA GLY A 158 -17.60 -6.52 -19.04
C GLY A 158 -16.61 -5.37 -19.33
N LEU A 159 -15.30 -5.65 -19.37
CA LEU A 159 -14.28 -4.76 -19.94
C LEU A 159 -13.75 -5.37 -21.24
N SER A 160 -13.52 -4.53 -22.26
CA SER A 160 -12.92 -4.95 -23.54
C SER A 160 -11.51 -4.42 -23.70
N THR A 161 -10.66 -5.17 -24.40
CA THR A 161 -9.29 -4.78 -24.70
C THR A 161 -9.25 -3.53 -25.57
N ASP A 162 -10.19 -3.38 -26.49
CA ASP A 162 -10.22 -2.24 -27.42
C ASP A 162 -10.52 -0.93 -26.69
N THR A 163 -11.50 -0.94 -25.79
CA THR A 163 -11.78 0.24 -24.95
C THR A 163 -10.61 0.54 -24.01
N LEU A 164 -9.97 -0.49 -23.46
CA LEU A 164 -8.75 -0.29 -22.63
C LEU A 164 -7.63 0.38 -23.44
N ARG A 165 -7.41 -0.04 -24.69
CA ARG A 165 -6.42 0.57 -25.59
C ARG A 165 -6.70 2.05 -25.84
N ILE A 166 -7.96 2.41 -26.11
CA ILE A 166 -8.36 3.81 -26.31
C ILE A 166 -8.07 4.63 -25.05
N ILE A 167 -8.41 4.10 -23.87
CA ILE A 167 -8.16 4.74 -22.60
C ILE A 167 -6.65 4.89 -22.35
N CYS A 168 -5.86 3.82 -22.56
CA CYS A 168 -4.41 3.86 -22.36
C CYS A 168 -3.74 4.85 -23.32
N ARG A 169 -4.18 4.93 -24.57
CA ARG A 169 -3.66 5.91 -25.54
C ARG A 169 -3.93 7.34 -25.08
N TRP A 170 -5.15 7.64 -24.68
CA TRP A 170 -5.48 8.97 -24.18
C TRP A 170 -4.66 9.34 -22.93
N ILE A 171 -4.49 8.38 -22.00
CA ILE A 171 -3.67 8.59 -20.80
C ILE A 171 -2.20 8.81 -21.17
N ASP A 172 -1.67 8.10 -22.14
CA ASP A 172 -0.30 8.23 -22.65
C ASP A 172 -0.05 9.62 -23.26
N GLU A 173 -0.99 10.12 -24.06
CA GLU A 173 -0.95 11.46 -24.63
C GLU A 173 -1.00 12.58 -23.57
N HIS A 174 -1.56 12.28 -22.37
CA HIS A 174 -1.74 13.25 -21.27
C HIS A 174 -0.91 12.89 -20.02
N GLN A 175 0.16 12.11 -20.17
CA GLN A 175 0.92 11.47 -19.10
C GLN A 175 1.48 12.39 -18.01
N HIS A 176 1.73 13.65 -18.31
CA HIS A 176 2.30 14.61 -17.36
C HIS A 176 1.24 15.41 -16.57
N LYS A 177 -0.05 15.12 -16.78
CA LYS A 177 -1.15 15.85 -16.15
C LYS A 177 -2.01 14.93 -15.30
N LYS A 178 -2.46 15.43 -14.15
CA LYS A 178 -3.56 14.84 -13.42
C LYS A 178 -4.85 15.09 -14.19
N PHE A 179 -5.67 14.06 -14.35
CA PHE A 179 -6.92 14.15 -15.12
C PHE A 179 -8.11 13.70 -14.29
N THR A 180 -9.28 14.18 -14.65
CA THR A 180 -10.56 13.76 -14.06
C THR A 180 -11.25 12.72 -14.95
N LEU A 181 -12.21 12.00 -14.38
CA LEU A 181 -13.05 11.06 -15.14
C LEU A 181 -13.83 11.77 -16.25
N ASN A 182 -14.19 13.06 -16.07
CA ASN A 182 -14.92 13.85 -17.07
C ASN A 182 -14.02 14.17 -18.26
N GLU A 183 -12.79 14.62 -18.02
CA GLU A 183 -11.82 14.93 -19.07
C GLU A 183 -11.52 13.68 -19.91
N LEU A 184 -11.29 12.54 -19.27
CA LEU A 184 -11.12 11.27 -19.98
C LEU A 184 -12.34 10.92 -20.82
N ALA A 185 -13.55 10.90 -20.24
CA ALA A 185 -14.78 10.51 -20.91
C ALA A 185 -15.09 11.42 -22.11
N SER A 186 -14.87 12.72 -21.97
CA SER A 186 -15.05 13.71 -23.06
C SER A 186 -13.99 13.52 -24.15
N GLY A 187 -12.73 13.29 -23.77
CA GLY A 187 -11.61 13.15 -24.70
C GLY A 187 -11.74 11.92 -25.61
N ILE A 188 -12.23 10.80 -25.06
CA ILE A 188 -12.38 9.54 -25.83
C ILE A 188 -13.81 9.28 -26.33
N LYS A 189 -14.76 10.18 -26.04
CA LYS A 189 -16.20 10.08 -26.43
C LYS A 189 -16.86 8.78 -25.95
N ILE A 190 -16.48 8.29 -24.75
CA ILE A 190 -17.07 7.12 -24.10
C ILE A 190 -17.80 7.58 -22.83
N SER A 191 -18.89 6.88 -22.47
CA SER A 191 -19.69 7.26 -21.31
C SER A 191 -18.87 7.26 -20.01
N ARG A 192 -19.16 8.20 -19.09
CA ARG A 192 -18.51 8.26 -17.77
C ARG A 192 -18.66 6.94 -17.00
N ILE A 193 -19.79 6.27 -17.12
CA ILE A 193 -20.06 5.00 -16.43
C ILE A 193 -19.09 3.92 -16.94
N SER A 194 -18.88 3.87 -18.24
CA SER A 194 -17.93 2.93 -18.85
C SER A 194 -16.49 3.27 -18.44
N CYS A 195 -16.05 4.52 -18.62
CA CYS A 195 -14.72 4.96 -18.23
C CYS A 195 -14.41 4.68 -16.75
N ARG A 196 -15.39 4.89 -15.86
CA ARG A 196 -15.25 4.63 -14.42
C ARG A 196 -14.85 3.20 -14.11
N LYS A 197 -15.42 2.20 -14.82
CA LYS A 197 -15.10 0.78 -14.62
C LYS A 197 -13.62 0.50 -14.90
N TYR A 198 -13.09 1.07 -16.00
CA TYR A 198 -11.67 0.93 -16.37
C TYR A 198 -10.74 1.67 -15.40
N ILE A 199 -11.10 2.89 -14.99
CA ILE A 199 -10.31 3.66 -14.02
C ILE A 199 -10.25 2.94 -12.67
N ILE A 200 -11.38 2.44 -12.15
CA ILE A 200 -11.40 1.64 -10.92
C ILE A 200 -10.50 0.41 -11.04
N TRP A 201 -10.56 -0.29 -12.18
CA TRP A 201 -9.72 -1.44 -12.43
C TRP A 201 -8.23 -1.06 -12.53
N LEU A 202 -7.87 -0.01 -13.27
CA LEU A 202 -6.48 0.48 -13.36
C LEU A 202 -5.94 0.95 -12.00
N VAL A 203 -6.78 1.54 -11.16
CA VAL A 203 -6.43 1.90 -9.77
C VAL A 203 -6.24 0.62 -8.93
N SER A 204 -7.14 -0.37 -9.04
CA SER A 204 -7.01 -1.65 -8.32
C SER A 204 -5.78 -2.46 -8.74
N CYS A 205 -5.29 -2.26 -9.97
CA CYS A 205 -4.03 -2.80 -10.47
C CYS A 205 -2.81 -1.94 -10.09
N HIS A 206 -3.01 -0.86 -9.32
CA HIS A 206 -1.99 0.13 -8.93
C HIS A 206 -1.32 0.89 -10.08
N ILE A 207 -1.86 0.81 -11.30
CA ILE A 207 -1.34 1.52 -12.48
C ILE A 207 -1.60 3.03 -12.35
N LEU A 208 -2.82 3.38 -11.91
CA LEU A 208 -3.18 4.75 -11.61
C LEU A 208 -3.18 5.02 -10.11
N ALA A 209 -2.75 6.22 -9.75
CA ALA A 209 -2.99 6.82 -8.45
C ALA A 209 -4.10 7.86 -8.56
N PHE A 210 -4.68 8.25 -7.44
CA PHE A 210 -5.67 9.32 -7.39
C PHE A 210 -5.53 10.13 -6.11
N ASP A 211 -5.93 11.39 -6.16
CA ASP A 211 -6.27 12.23 -5.02
C ASP A 211 -7.71 12.76 -5.16
N PHE A 212 -8.22 13.36 -4.12
CA PHE A 212 -9.48 14.08 -4.19
C PHE A 212 -9.33 15.44 -3.53
N SER A 213 -9.94 16.44 -4.13
CA SER A 213 -10.09 17.77 -3.53
C SER A 213 -11.57 17.99 -3.21
N CYS A 214 -11.88 18.39 -1.98
CA CYS A 214 -13.20 18.92 -1.67
C CYS A 214 -13.29 20.33 -2.25
N GLY A 215 -14.08 20.50 -3.31
CA GLY A 215 -14.41 21.83 -3.82
C GLY A 215 -15.36 22.57 -2.86
N VAL A 216 -15.45 23.88 -3.00
CA VAL A 216 -16.33 24.78 -2.21
C VAL A 216 -17.81 24.35 -2.23
N THR A 217 -18.22 23.55 -3.20
CA THR A 217 -19.58 23.02 -3.41
C THR A 217 -19.81 21.59 -2.89
N GLY A 218 -18.93 21.05 -2.06
CA GLY A 218 -19.17 19.82 -1.27
C GLY A 218 -19.07 18.48 -1.99
N ARG A 219 -18.91 18.39 -3.31
CA ARG A 219 -18.68 17.11 -4.01
C ARG A 219 -17.19 16.88 -4.24
N PRO A 220 -16.62 15.76 -3.76
CA PRO A 220 -15.20 15.44 -4.00
C PRO A 220 -14.94 15.26 -5.51
N ALA A 221 -13.96 15.98 -6.03
CA ALA A 221 -13.45 15.81 -7.39
C ALA A 221 -12.21 14.90 -7.34
N TYR A 222 -12.30 13.72 -7.95
CA TYR A 222 -11.19 12.79 -8.06
C TYR A 222 -10.32 13.16 -9.26
N ARG A 223 -9.00 13.23 -9.02
CA ARG A 223 -7.98 13.42 -10.06
C ARG A 223 -7.07 12.20 -10.08
N TYR A 224 -6.81 11.68 -11.27
CA TYR A 224 -6.04 10.46 -11.51
C TYR A 224 -4.74 10.80 -12.24
N TRP A 225 -3.69 10.01 -12.01
CA TRP A 225 -2.43 10.10 -12.75
C TRP A 225 -1.75 8.74 -12.81
N ILE A 226 -0.86 8.56 -13.79
CA ILE A 226 -0.05 7.34 -13.92
C ILE A 226 1.02 7.34 -12.82
N ARG A 227 1.20 6.23 -12.16
CA ARG A 227 2.40 6.01 -11.35
C ARG A 227 3.56 5.74 -12.30
N HIS A 228 4.66 6.49 -12.18
CA HIS A 228 5.79 6.50 -13.10
C HIS A 228 6.32 5.10 -13.44
N GLN A 229 6.38 4.20 -12.46
CA GLN A 229 6.84 2.82 -12.63
C GLN A 229 5.95 1.96 -13.53
N TYR A 230 4.70 2.36 -13.81
CA TYR A 230 3.75 1.64 -14.65
C TYR A 230 3.56 2.25 -16.03
N TYR A 231 4.35 3.26 -16.35
CA TYR A 231 4.36 3.87 -17.67
C TYR A 231 4.57 2.85 -18.80
N PRO A 232 5.51 1.88 -18.72
CA PRO A 232 5.67 0.85 -19.74
C PRO A 232 4.42 0.01 -20.00
N TYR A 233 3.56 -0.17 -18.96
CA TYR A 233 2.31 -0.89 -19.13
C TYR A 233 1.30 -0.09 -19.95
N ILE A 234 1.09 1.18 -19.66
CA ILE A 234 0.23 2.06 -20.45
C ILE A 234 0.71 2.10 -21.90
N LYS A 235 2.02 2.27 -22.12
CA LYS A 235 2.64 2.31 -23.43
C LYS A 235 2.41 1.02 -24.24
N LYS A 236 2.52 -0.14 -23.63
CA LYS A 236 2.23 -1.44 -24.27
C LYS A 236 0.81 -1.52 -24.85
N TYR A 237 -0.18 -0.89 -24.19
CA TYR A 237 -1.56 -0.87 -24.68
C TYR A 237 -1.87 0.33 -25.56
N SER A 238 -1.09 1.41 -25.51
CA SER A 238 -1.23 2.57 -26.40
C SER A 238 -0.65 2.32 -27.79
N GLU A 239 0.42 1.52 -27.89
CA GLU A 239 1.03 1.15 -29.16
C GLU A 239 0.14 0.12 -29.90
N LYS A 240 -0.05 0.32 -31.22
CA LYS A 240 -0.70 -0.67 -32.10
C LYS A 240 0.17 -1.92 -32.23
N PRO A 241 -0.44 -3.13 -32.36
CA PRO A 241 0.28 -4.27 -32.87
C PRO A 241 0.76 -4.01 -34.30
#